data_6a55b823541251ffc970a89889da1c0c
#
_entry.id   6a55b823541251ffc970a89889da1c0c
#
_cell.length_a   1.000
_cell.length_b   1.000
_cell.length_c   1.000
_cell.angle_alpha   90.00
_cell.angle_beta   90.00
_cell.angle_gamma   90.00
#
_symmetry.space_group_name_H-M   'P 1'
#
loop_
_entity.id
_entity.type
_entity.pdbx_description
1 polymer ?
#
loop_
_entity_poly.entity_id
_entity_poly.type
_entity_poly.pdbx_seq_one_letter_code
_entity_poly.pdbx_strand_id
1 'polypeptide(L)'
;MKKCSRRSNASGKSSITNNSSSNSSVSLVTTTTTTTTTSNATIALNDSTGTKSTKWLVDKVRGVNLGSLFIIEPWMVPDTWESFGCTGYTSERACNEVLGLDTLQSKYEHHWNTFYSQGDFYEMKKRGLNTVRIPLPYWTVESTIRDDEPFARGSMKYVRQTVGWAKNAGLQVILDLHALPGRQTTESFGGDTTTLLVSFFSDSNYARAYEVLKNWTTLAHTDPAFSSVVAIEPVNEPKQGIQPGLLNVFYPQAQKVIRDTEKSLGVTCGGSGKKCLTIQYMSSSWGSGDPSSHIDADDNVAYDDHLYTQWIVDESQRTRQGYLDFLCKTDRMTSMNGPTIAGEWSLSTIGGGELETWSDGALSFFQKFAAAQIHAGEKGAGWIFWSWKTELQSNTWDYQRAVKAGYIPSDLSRIDTSVCDGY
;
A
#
# COMPACT_ATOMS: atom_id res chain seq x y z
N MET A 1 8.82 -55.34 4.84
CA MET A 1 8.83 -56.42 3.81
C MET A 1 8.19 -55.79 2.59
N LYS A 2 8.75 -55.61 1.51
CA LYS A 2 9.58 -56.19 0.48
C LYS A 2 10.30 -55.09 -0.29
N LYS A 3 11.57 -55.33 -0.51
CA LYS A 3 12.51 -54.64 -1.40
C LYS A 3 12.24 -54.93 -2.88
N CYS A 4 12.94 -54.14 -3.67
CA CYS A 4 13.53 -54.39 -5.01
C CYS A 4 13.01 -53.44 -6.06
N SER A 5 13.82 -52.89 -7.02
CA SER A 5 15.28 -52.85 -7.20
C SER A 5 15.56 -51.93 -8.42
N ARG A 6 16.79 -51.44 -8.44
CA ARG A 6 17.46 -50.67 -9.52
C ARG A 6 17.49 -51.35 -10.87
N ARG A 7 17.61 -50.55 -11.96
CA ARG A 7 18.59 -50.69 -13.09
C ARG A 7 18.58 -49.38 -13.89
N SER A 8 19.55 -48.75 -14.08
CA SER A 8 20.80 -48.31 -14.70
C SER A 8 21.04 -48.78 -16.12
N ASN A 9 21.66 -47.85 -16.84
CA ASN A 9 22.48 -47.89 -18.09
C ASN A 9 21.80 -47.36 -19.36
N ALA A 10 22.48 -46.69 -20.28
CA ALA A 10 23.80 -46.07 -20.39
C ALA A 10 23.84 -45.31 -21.74
N SER A 11 24.61 -44.26 -21.76
CA SER A 11 25.48 -43.70 -22.80
C SER A 11 25.23 -43.91 -24.30
N GLY A 12 25.36 -42.82 -25.06
CA GLY A 12 25.69 -42.79 -26.50
C GLY A 12 26.13 -41.40 -26.92
N LYS A 13 27.45 -41.22 -27.02
CA LYS A 13 28.18 -40.10 -27.66
C LYS A 13 28.23 -40.28 -29.18
N SER A 14 28.18 -39.18 -29.94
CA SER A 14 28.94 -38.96 -31.20
C SER A 14 28.59 -37.56 -31.73
N SER A 15 29.35 -36.54 -31.80
CA SER A 15 30.61 -36.10 -32.41
C SER A 15 30.54 -35.83 -33.93
N ILE A 16 30.76 -34.54 -34.26
CA ILE A 16 31.55 -33.96 -35.38
C ILE A 16 30.88 -33.98 -36.77
N THR A 17 30.80 -32.88 -37.52
CA THR A 17 31.83 -32.14 -38.23
C THR A 17 31.32 -30.88 -38.95
N ASN A 18 32.24 -29.97 -39.10
CA ASN A 18 32.41 -28.72 -39.78
C ASN A 18 32.00 -28.55 -41.25
N ASN A 19 31.94 -27.26 -41.59
CA ASN A 19 32.29 -26.54 -42.84
C ASN A 19 31.16 -26.36 -43.87
N SER A 20 30.90 -25.17 -44.38
CA SER A 20 31.77 -24.20 -45.01
C SER A 20 31.02 -22.94 -45.44
N SER A 21 31.76 -21.89 -45.49
CA SER A 21 31.57 -20.57 -46.07
C SER A 21 30.93 -20.48 -47.45
N SER A 22 30.10 -19.44 -47.67
CA SER A 22 30.18 -18.67 -48.93
C SER A 22 29.61 -17.26 -48.77
N ASN A 23 30.37 -16.34 -49.30
CA ASN A 23 30.16 -14.89 -49.50
C ASN A 23 28.89 -14.57 -50.31
N SER A 24 28.24 -13.46 -50.06
CA SER A 24 28.20 -12.33 -51.00
C SER A 24 27.00 -11.41 -50.77
N SER A 25 27.32 -10.19 -50.90
CA SER A 25 26.61 -9.00 -51.40
C SER A 25 25.90 -8.11 -50.41
N VAL A 26 26.60 -7.02 -50.16
CA VAL A 26 26.14 -5.77 -49.58
C VAL A 26 25.14 -5.12 -50.54
N SER A 27 23.91 -4.88 -50.08
CA SER A 27 23.01 -3.96 -50.74
C SER A 27 22.74 -2.80 -49.75
N LEU A 28 23.22 -1.63 -50.11
CA LEU A 28 22.92 -0.38 -49.42
C LEU A 28 21.43 -0.08 -49.58
N VAL A 29 20.69 -0.16 -48.48
CA VAL A 29 19.35 0.45 -48.38
C VAL A 29 19.49 1.74 -47.58
N THR A 30 19.30 2.85 -48.27
CA THR A 30 19.25 4.18 -47.67
C THR A 30 17.95 4.29 -46.86
N THR A 31 18.07 4.21 -45.55
CA THR A 31 16.89 4.41 -44.66
C THR A 31 16.79 5.92 -44.34
N THR A 32 15.78 6.53 -44.91
CA THR A 32 15.39 7.90 -44.56
C THR A 32 14.76 7.90 -43.15
N THR A 33 15.50 8.45 -42.18
CA THR A 33 15.03 8.59 -40.81
C THR A 33 14.02 9.75 -40.74
N THR A 34 12.73 9.45 -40.71
CA THR A 34 11.71 10.44 -40.40
C THR A 34 11.67 10.61 -38.88
N THR A 35 12.21 11.72 -38.39
CA THR A 35 12.15 12.11 -36.99
C THR A 35 10.74 12.60 -36.70
N THR A 36 9.93 11.75 -36.08
CA THR A 36 8.62 12.17 -35.55
C THR A 36 8.86 12.79 -34.18
N THR A 37 8.86 14.12 -34.13
CA THR A 37 8.81 14.90 -32.91
C THR A 37 7.41 14.75 -32.30
N THR A 38 7.27 13.90 -31.30
CA THR A 38 6.10 13.89 -30.43
C THR A 38 6.18 15.10 -29.49
N SER A 39 5.45 16.14 -29.83
CA SER A 39 5.20 17.27 -28.93
C SER A 39 4.33 16.77 -27.77
N ASN A 40 4.90 16.76 -26.56
CA ASN A 40 4.12 16.66 -25.33
C ASN A 40 3.29 17.93 -25.20
N ALA A 41 2.04 17.86 -25.64
CA ALA A 41 1.05 18.89 -25.35
C ALA A 41 0.66 18.75 -23.87
N THR A 42 1.18 19.64 -23.04
CA THR A 42 0.67 19.88 -21.68
C THR A 42 -0.70 20.55 -21.85
N ILE A 43 -1.76 19.77 -21.71
CA ILE A 43 -3.12 20.31 -21.65
C ILE A 43 -3.26 20.93 -20.26
N ALA A 44 -3.22 22.26 -20.19
CA ALA A 44 -3.64 23.00 -19.02
C ALA A 44 -5.18 22.96 -19.00
N LEU A 45 -5.75 22.09 -18.17
CA LEU A 45 -7.18 22.13 -17.85
C LEU A 45 -7.40 23.27 -16.85
N ASN A 46 -8.03 24.34 -17.32
CA ASN A 46 -8.62 25.36 -16.45
C ASN A 46 -9.87 24.74 -15.79
N ASP A 47 -9.71 24.26 -14.55
CA ASP A 47 -10.84 23.89 -13.70
C ASP A 47 -11.38 25.15 -13.03
N SER A 48 -12.63 25.52 -13.37
CA SER A 48 -13.36 26.67 -12.84
C SER A 48 -14.16 26.36 -11.58
N THR A 49 -13.95 25.18 -10.98
CA THR A 49 -14.52 24.81 -9.69
C THR A 49 -13.42 24.88 -8.63
N GLY A 50 -13.49 25.85 -7.73
CA GLY A 50 -12.47 26.19 -6.73
C GLY A 50 -12.09 25.09 -5.73
N THR A 51 -11.92 23.85 -6.17
CA THR A 51 -11.36 22.76 -5.41
C THR A 51 -9.85 22.90 -5.36
N LYS A 52 -9.28 23.05 -4.18
CA LYS A 52 -7.82 23.02 -3.95
C LYS A 52 -7.25 21.72 -4.50
N SER A 53 -6.50 21.80 -5.61
CA SER A 53 -5.84 20.67 -6.23
C SER A 53 -4.60 20.30 -5.41
N THR A 54 -4.65 19.22 -4.64
CA THR A 54 -3.42 18.57 -4.19
C THR A 54 -2.66 18.08 -5.41
N LYS A 55 -1.35 18.28 -5.38
CA LYS A 55 -0.49 17.89 -6.51
C LYS A 55 -0.08 16.43 -6.43
N TRP A 56 -1.04 15.49 -6.34
CA TRP A 56 -0.76 14.12 -6.73
C TRP A 56 -0.17 14.12 -8.14
N LEU A 57 0.73 13.19 -8.44
CA LEU A 57 1.26 13.04 -9.79
C LEU A 57 0.22 12.49 -10.78
N VAL A 58 -0.96 12.15 -10.29
CA VAL A 58 -2.07 11.51 -11.03
C VAL A 58 -3.39 12.17 -10.65
N ASP A 59 -4.33 12.20 -11.58
CA ASP A 59 -5.67 12.78 -11.34
C ASP A 59 -6.48 11.98 -10.32
N LYS A 60 -6.39 10.65 -10.38
CA LYS A 60 -7.01 9.72 -9.45
C LYS A 60 -6.00 8.66 -9.02
N VAL A 61 -5.90 8.44 -7.72
CA VAL A 61 -5.12 7.34 -7.14
C VAL A 61 -5.86 6.03 -7.40
N ARG A 62 -5.17 5.07 -8.00
CA ARG A 62 -5.63 3.69 -8.19
C ARG A 62 -4.51 2.78 -7.76
N GLY A 63 -4.63 2.20 -6.58
CA GLY A 63 -3.49 1.56 -5.95
C GLY A 63 -3.78 0.26 -5.25
N VAL A 64 -2.70 -0.30 -4.72
CA VAL A 64 -2.70 -1.45 -3.82
C VAL A 64 -1.76 -1.21 -2.65
N ASN A 65 -2.11 -1.76 -1.49
CA ASN A 65 -1.23 -1.84 -0.35
C ASN A 65 -0.23 -2.99 -0.52
N LEU A 66 0.98 -2.81 -0.01
CA LEU A 66 1.98 -3.87 0.12
C LEU A 66 1.95 -4.45 1.53
N GLY A 67 0.77 -4.96 1.92
CA GLY A 67 0.52 -5.51 3.26
C GLY A 67 1.46 -6.66 3.59
N SER A 68 1.75 -6.82 4.86
CA SER A 68 2.63 -7.85 5.43
C SER A 68 4.05 -7.92 4.84
N LEU A 69 4.54 -6.87 4.16
CA LEU A 69 5.93 -6.85 3.68
C LEU A 69 6.91 -6.47 4.79
N PHE A 70 6.74 -5.30 5.43
CA PHE A 70 7.66 -4.76 6.42
C PHE A 70 7.13 -4.80 7.85
N ILE A 71 5.83 -4.91 8.00
CA ILE A 71 5.13 -5.26 9.24
C ILE A 71 4.31 -6.51 8.97
N ILE A 72 4.64 -7.61 9.65
CA ILE A 72 3.95 -8.88 9.42
C ILE A 72 2.64 -8.90 10.21
N GLU A 73 1.58 -9.15 9.49
CA GLU A 73 0.27 -9.46 10.03
C GLU A 73 0.02 -10.96 9.88
N PRO A 74 0.09 -11.75 10.95
CA PRO A 74 0.07 -13.22 10.89
C PRO A 74 -1.12 -13.80 10.11
N TRP A 75 -2.27 -13.13 10.16
CA TRP A 75 -3.47 -13.57 9.46
C TRP A 75 -3.36 -13.47 7.93
N MET A 76 -2.53 -12.56 7.42
CA MET A 76 -2.32 -12.39 5.96
C MET A 76 -1.32 -13.38 5.38
N VAL A 77 -0.35 -13.81 6.19
CA VAL A 77 0.80 -14.61 5.75
C VAL A 77 1.03 -15.81 6.70
N PRO A 78 0.03 -16.70 6.86
CA PRO A 78 0.09 -17.80 7.82
C PRO A 78 1.21 -18.79 7.54
N ASP A 79 1.51 -19.09 6.26
CA ASP A 79 2.57 -20.03 5.88
C ASP A 79 3.97 -19.47 6.23
N THR A 80 4.19 -18.19 5.93
CA THR A 80 5.40 -17.45 6.33
C THR A 80 5.53 -17.46 7.86
N TRP A 81 4.46 -17.12 8.57
CA TRP A 81 4.45 -17.06 10.04
C TRP A 81 4.72 -18.42 10.69
N GLU A 82 4.18 -19.51 10.14
CA GLU A 82 4.51 -20.88 10.53
C GLU A 82 5.98 -21.21 10.27
N SER A 83 6.51 -20.83 9.10
CA SER A 83 7.93 -21.06 8.74
C SER A 83 8.89 -20.35 9.68
N PHE A 84 8.47 -19.22 10.27
CA PHE A 84 9.23 -18.52 11.31
C PHE A 84 9.25 -19.29 12.65
N GLY A 85 8.31 -20.22 12.87
CA GLY A 85 8.06 -20.88 14.14
C GLY A 85 7.17 -20.05 15.06
N CYS A 86 6.48 -19.06 14.51
CA CYS A 86 5.68 -18.07 15.24
C CYS A 86 4.20 -18.46 15.39
N THR A 87 3.82 -19.68 15.00
CA THR A 87 2.43 -20.16 15.14
C THR A 87 1.93 -19.97 16.57
N GLY A 88 0.76 -19.34 16.71
CA GLY A 88 0.16 -19.06 18.01
C GLY A 88 0.52 -17.69 18.60
N TYR A 89 1.52 -17.00 18.06
CA TYR A 89 1.78 -15.58 18.38
C TYR A 89 1.04 -14.68 17.41
N THR A 90 0.54 -13.55 17.89
CA THR A 90 -0.35 -12.65 17.13
C THR A 90 0.32 -11.36 16.68
N SER A 91 1.61 -11.17 16.97
CA SER A 91 2.40 -10.01 16.53
C SER A 91 3.89 -10.32 16.45
N GLU A 92 4.64 -9.49 15.75
CA GLU A 92 6.10 -9.61 15.67
C GLU A 92 6.74 -9.58 17.06
N ARG A 93 6.37 -8.61 17.91
CA ARG A 93 6.91 -8.51 19.28
C ARG A 93 6.67 -9.79 20.06
N ALA A 94 5.45 -10.31 20.05
CA ALA A 94 5.09 -11.50 20.81
C ALA A 94 5.93 -12.74 20.41
N CYS A 95 6.19 -12.91 19.12
CA CYS A 95 7.06 -13.99 18.66
C CYS A 95 8.54 -13.72 18.96
N ASN A 96 9.01 -12.49 18.71
CA ASN A 96 10.41 -12.13 18.86
C ASN A 96 10.89 -12.19 20.31
N GLU A 97 10.04 -11.86 21.30
CA GLU A 97 10.34 -11.98 22.73
C GLU A 97 10.61 -13.45 23.15
N VAL A 98 9.97 -14.39 22.48
CA VAL A 98 10.08 -15.82 22.83
C VAL A 98 11.18 -16.53 22.05
N LEU A 99 11.28 -16.30 20.75
CA LEU A 99 12.23 -17.03 19.89
C LEU A 99 13.58 -16.31 19.75
N GLY A 100 13.64 -15.02 20.03
CA GLY A 100 14.83 -14.20 19.93
C GLY A 100 15.22 -13.81 18.50
N LEU A 101 15.81 -12.64 18.36
CA LEU A 101 16.22 -12.10 17.04
C LEU A 101 17.37 -12.88 16.42
N ASP A 102 18.23 -13.54 17.21
CA ASP A 102 19.28 -14.42 16.67
C ASP A 102 18.70 -15.54 15.79
N THR A 103 17.48 -15.99 16.12
CA THR A 103 16.74 -16.99 15.33
C THR A 103 15.97 -16.37 14.16
N LEU A 104 15.41 -15.21 14.35
CA LEU A 104 14.39 -14.64 13.45
C LEU A 104 14.94 -13.63 12.44
N GLN A 105 16.05 -12.95 12.72
CA GLN A 105 16.59 -11.88 11.87
C GLN A 105 16.74 -12.32 10.40
N SER A 106 17.36 -13.49 10.17
CA SER A 106 17.57 -13.98 8.80
C SER A 106 16.26 -14.35 8.09
N LYS A 107 15.23 -14.75 8.85
CA LYS A 107 13.90 -15.07 8.30
C LYS A 107 13.18 -13.80 7.88
N TYR A 108 13.24 -12.74 8.69
CA TYR A 108 12.73 -11.42 8.31
C TYR A 108 13.45 -10.89 7.06
N GLU A 109 14.78 -10.96 7.00
CA GLU A 109 15.53 -10.50 5.83
C GLU A 109 15.18 -11.29 4.58
N HIS A 110 15.00 -12.60 4.68
CA HIS A 110 14.54 -13.44 3.58
C HIS A 110 13.14 -12.98 3.10
N HIS A 111 12.21 -12.80 4.02
CA HIS A 111 10.85 -12.36 3.73
C HIS A 111 10.85 -10.98 3.02
N TRP A 112 11.52 -9.98 3.58
CA TRP A 112 11.61 -8.64 2.98
C TRP A 112 12.20 -8.67 1.56
N ASN A 113 13.12 -9.61 1.30
CA ASN A 113 13.78 -9.72 0.00
C ASN A 113 12.97 -10.51 -1.03
N THR A 114 12.06 -11.38 -0.62
CA THR A 114 11.45 -12.37 -1.52
C THR A 114 9.93 -12.31 -1.60
N PHE A 115 9.26 -11.75 -0.58
CA PHE A 115 7.80 -11.73 -0.54
C PHE A 115 7.20 -10.91 -1.69
N TYR A 116 7.79 -9.77 -2.06
CA TYR A 116 7.50 -9.07 -3.31
C TYR A 116 8.70 -9.14 -4.26
N SER A 117 8.44 -8.97 -5.54
CA SER A 117 9.45 -8.93 -6.60
C SER A 117 9.26 -7.72 -7.50
N GLN A 118 10.29 -7.33 -8.23
CA GLN A 118 10.17 -6.26 -9.23
C GLN A 118 9.08 -6.56 -10.28
N GLY A 119 8.85 -7.85 -10.59
CA GLY A 119 7.80 -8.29 -11.50
C GLY A 119 6.39 -7.93 -11.02
N ASP A 120 6.15 -7.95 -9.70
CA ASP A 120 4.86 -7.53 -9.12
C ASP A 120 4.53 -6.08 -9.50
N PHE A 121 5.51 -5.17 -9.44
CA PHE A 121 5.29 -3.75 -9.74
C PHE A 121 4.99 -3.50 -11.21
N TYR A 122 5.65 -4.22 -12.12
CA TYR A 122 5.32 -4.15 -13.55
C TYR A 122 3.93 -4.72 -13.83
N GLU A 123 3.52 -5.79 -13.13
CA GLU A 123 2.18 -6.35 -13.27
C GLU A 123 1.11 -5.39 -12.71
N MET A 124 1.37 -4.71 -11.57
CA MET A 124 0.51 -3.64 -11.05
C MET A 124 0.30 -2.54 -12.11
N LYS A 125 1.39 -2.05 -12.70
CA LYS A 125 1.33 -1.02 -13.73
C LYS A 125 0.55 -1.47 -14.96
N LYS A 126 0.79 -2.68 -15.42
CA LYS A 126 0.09 -3.29 -16.56
C LYS A 126 -1.41 -3.40 -16.34
N ARG A 127 -1.86 -3.58 -15.10
CA ARG A 127 -3.29 -3.63 -14.72
C ARG A 127 -3.93 -2.24 -14.58
N GLY A 128 -3.19 -1.16 -14.88
CA GLY A 128 -3.70 0.21 -14.79
C GLY A 128 -3.57 0.86 -13.41
N LEU A 129 -2.91 0.19 -12.46
CA LEU A 129 -2.58 0.79 -11.17
C LEU A 129 -1.48 1.86 -11.35
N ASN A 130 -1.51 2.87 -10.52
CA ASN A 130 -0.56 3.99 -10.57
C ASN A 130 0.11 4.30 -9.23
N THR A 131 -0.34 3.66 -8.15
CA THR A 131 0.10 3.94 -6.79
C THR A 131 0.31 2.65 -5.99
N VAL A 132 1.32 2.66 -5.13
CA VAL A 132 1.47 1.69 -4.04
C VAL A 132 1.56 2.42 -2.70
N ARG A 133 0.81 1.95 -1.71
CA ARG A 133 0.95 2.35 -0.30
C ARG A 133 1.79 1.28 0.38
N ILE A 134 2.82 1.70 1.10
CA ILE A 134 3.78 0.81 1.74
C ILE A 134 3.65 0.95 3.25
N PRO A 135 2.98 0.01 3.92
CA PRO A 135 2.94 -0.06 5.38
C PRO A 135 4.34 -0.30 5.95
N LEU A 136 4.83 0.64 6.75
CA LEU A 136 6.16 0.60 7.36
C LEU A 136 6.06 0.77 8.87
N PRO A 137 6.75 -0.06 9.65
CA PRO A 137 6.84 0.14 11.08
C PRO A 137 7.92 1.19 11.43
N TYR A 138 7.80 1.81 12.62
CA TYR A 138 8.77 2.82 13.08
C TYR A 138 10.20 2.26 13.18
N TRP A 139 10.35 0.97 13.45
CA TRP A 139 11.66 0.34 13.56
C TRP A 139 12.41 0.15 12.24
N THR A 140 11.85 0.57 11.11
CA THR A 140 12.62 0.77 9.86
C THR A 140 13.70 1.83 10.04
N VAL A 141 13.52 2.75 10.99
CA VAL A 141 14.50 3.75 11.42
C VAL A 141 15.11 3.30 12.74
N GLU A 142 16.20 2.56 12.68
CA GLU A 142 16.78 1.83 13.82
C GLU A 142 17.11 2.68 15.05
N SER A 143 17.45 3.97 14.85
CA SER A 143 17.69 4.92 15.96
C SER A 143 16.47 5.14 16.85
N THR A 144 15.29 4.78 16.37
CA THR A 144 14.05 4.91 17.13
C THR A 144 13.71 3.68 17.96
N ILE A 145 14.42 2.57 17.80
CA ILE A 145 14.20 1.32 18.56
C ILE A 145 14.85 1.46 19.95
N ARG A 146 14.11 1.10 20.98
CA ARG A 146 14.65 1.03 22.36
C ARG A 146 15.28 -0.34 22.61
N ASP A 147 16.14 -0.42 23.65
CA ASP A 147 16.86 -1.66 24.00
C ASP A 147 15.92 -2.81 24.41
N ASP A 148 14.73 -2.50 24.91
CA ASP A 148 13.71 -3.45 25.31
C ASP A 148 12.72 -3.83 24.18
N GLU A 149 12.95 -3.35 22.96
CA GLU A 149 12.09 -3.59 21.82
C GLU A 149 12.74 -4.61 20.86
N PRO A 150 12.27 -5.87 20.83
CA PRO A 150 12.87 -6.93 20.05
C PRO A 150 12.41 -6.95 18.60
N PHE A 151 12.62 -5.87 17.86
CA PHE A 151 12.28 -5.79 16.44
C PHE A 151 13.51 -6.03 15.55
N ALA A 152 13.29 -6.75 14.44
CA ALA A 152 14.32 -7.05 13.47
C ALA A 152 14.86 -5.77 12.80
N ARG A 153 16.16 -5.75 12.51
CA ARG A 153 16.89 -4.58 12.00
C ARG A 153 17.26 -4.74 10.53
N GLY A 154 17.69 -3.67 9.87
CA GLY A 154 18.19 -3.72 8.49
C GLY A 154 17.12 -3.68 7.42
N SER A 155 15.85 -3.45 7.75
CA SER A 155 14.75 -3.41 6.78
C SER A 155 14.86 -2.25 5.78
N MET A 156 15.49 -1.13 6.13
CA MET A 156 15.58 0.07 5.28
C MET A 156 16.25 -0.19 3.92
N LYS A 157 17.22 -1.12 3.82
CA LYS A 157 17.79 -1.50 2.52
C LYS A 157 16.76 -2.13 1.59
N TYR A 158 15.82 -2.89 2.13
CA TYR A 158 14.73 -3.52 1.39
C TYR A 158 13.59 -2.53 1.09
N VAL A 159 13.33 -1.58 1.99
CA VAL A 159 12.45 -0.43 1.70
C VAL A 159 12.98 0.33 0.49
N ARG A 160 14.28 0.66 0.49
CA ARG A 160 14.96 1.33 -0.63
C ARG A 160 14.84 0.53 -1.94
N GLN A 161 14.98 -0.79 -1.88
CA GLN A 161 14.80 -1.68 -3.03
C GLN A 161 13.35 -1.63 -3.56
N THR A 162 12.37 -1.72 -2.66
CA THR A 162 10.93 -1.73 -2.96
C THR A 162 10.48 -0.42 -3.61
N VAL A 163 10.85 0.73 -3.04
CA VAL A 163 10.52 2.04 -3.65
C VAL A 163 11.23 2.22 -5.00
N GLY A 164 12.42 1.66 -5.15
CA GLY A 164 13.15 1.62 -6.42
C GLY A 164 12.41 0.81 -7.49
N TRP A 165 11.80 -0.32 -7.14
CA TRP A 165 10.97 -1.11 -8.05
C TRP A 165 9.70 -0.36 -8.46
N ALA A 166 9.02 0.30 -7.51
CA ALA A 166 7.86 1.15 -7.81
C ALA A 166 8.23 2.28 -8.79
N LYS A 167 9.33 2.99 -8.52
CA LYS A 167 9.86 4.01 -9.43
C LYS A 167 10.11 3.47 -10.84
N ASN A 168 10.80 2.32 -10.95
CA ASN A 168 11.15 1.73 -12.25
C ASN A 168 9.91 1.30 -13.05
N ALA A 169 8.83 0.91 -12.35
CA ALA A 169 7.54 0.59 -12.96
C ALA A 169 6.69 1.82 -13.27
N GLY A 170 7.10 3.03 -12.85
CA GLY A 170 6.32 4.26 -13.02
C GLY A 170 5.09 4.33 -12.11
N LEU A 171 5.21 3.79 -10.90
CA LEU A 171 4.22 3.89 -9.82
C LEU A 171 4.67 4.96 -8.82
N GLN A 172 3.74 5.78 -8.35
CA GLN A 172 3.97 6.64 -7.19
C GLN A 172 3.84 5.85 -5.89
N VAL A 173 4.47 6.36 -4.82
CA VAL A 173 4.56 5.70 -3.54
C VAL A 173 4.00 6.59 -2.43
N ILE A 174 3.18 6.02 -1.57
CA ILE A 174 2.80 6.57 -0.26
C ILE A 174 3.53 5.76 0.80
N LEU A 175 4.30 6.42 1.66
CA LEU A 175 4.88 5.80 2.85
C LEU A 175 3.92 5.97 4.01
N ASP A 176 3.53 4.88 4.61
CA ASP A 176 2.58 4.86 5.72
C ASP A 176 3.26 4.40 7.01
N LEU A 177 3.20 5.22 8.05
CA LEU A 177 3.67 4.83 9.38
C LEU A 177 2.59 3.96 10.04
N HIS A 178 2.69 2.66 9.75
CA HIS A 178 1.67 1.67 10.02
C HIS A 178 1.73 1.11 11.45
N ALA A 179 2.93 0.93 11.99
CA ALA A 179 3.14 0.58 13.40
C ALA A 179 3.98 1.65 14.07
N LEU A 180 3.46 2.24 15.15
CA LEU A 180 4.04 3.39 15.83
C LEU A 180 4.68 3.01 17.19
N PRO A 181 5.66 3.82 17.66
CA PRO A 181 6.28 3.60 18.96
C PRO A 181 5.24 3.51 20.08
N GLY A 182 5.25 2.44 20.86
CA GLY A 182 4.29 2.23 21.94
C GLY A 182 2.89 1.84 21.47
N ARG A 183 2.73 1.51 20.18
CA ARG A 183 1.50 1.08 19.48
C ARG A 183 0.33 2.09 19.59
N GLN A 184 -0.27 2.39 18.46
CA GLN A 184 -1.43 3.30 18.33
C GLN A 184 -2.79 2.58 18.44
N THR A 185 -2.78 1.27 18.40
CA THR A 185 -3.96 0.40 18.35
C THR A 185 -3.76 -0.86 19.16
N THR A 186 -4.79 -1.65 19.39
CA THR A 186 -4.71 -2.99 19.99
C THR A 186 -4.55 -4.10 18.95
N GLU A 187 -4.65 -3.77 17.68
CA GLU A 187 -4.56 -4.74 16.57
C GLU A 187 -3.12 -5.19 16.28
N SER A 188 -3.00 -6.33 15.59
CA SER A 188 -1.70 -6.97 15.29
C SER A 188 -0.79 -6.11 14.40
N PHE A 189 -1.34 -5.31 13.52
CA PHE A 189 -0.58 -4.40 12.66
C PHE A 189 0.14 -3.28 13.44
N GLY A 190 -0.19 -3.05 14.71
CA GLY A 190 0.63 -2.23 15.60
C GLY A 190 1.95 -2.87 16.03
N GLY A 191 2.24 -4.11 15.58
CA GLY A 191 3.47 -4.84 15.82
C GLY A 191 3.63 -5.47 17.20
N ASP A 192 2.74 -5.15 18.12
CA ASP A 192 2.78 -5.59 19.52
C ASP A 192 1.39 -5.94 20.04
N THR A 193 1.17 -7.18 20.42
CA THR A 193 -0.05 -7.68 21.08
C THR A 193 0.23 -8.25 22.48
N THR A 194 1.43 -8.02 23.01
CA THR A 194 1.83 -8.53 24.35
C THR A 194 1.13 -7.80 25.50
N THR A 195 0.56 -6.64 25.20
CA THR A 195 -0.17 -5.81 26.16
C THR A 195 -1.46 -5.25 25.52
N LEU A 196 -2.44 -4.86 26.32
CA LEU A 196 -3.61 -4.10 25.86
C LEU A 196 -3.39 -2.58 25.98
N LEU A 197 -2.25 -2.14 26.52
CA LEU A 197 -1.96 -0.73 26.71
C LEU A 197 -1.53 -0.09 25.38
N VAL A 198 -2.26 0.89 24.93
CA VAL A 198 -1.94 1.75 23.80
C VAL A 198 -1.17 2.95 24.33
N SER A 199 0.15 2.99 24.10
CA SER A 199 1.07 3.97 24.72
C SER A 199 1.63 5.00 23.72
N PHE A 200 1.23 4.94 22.46
CA PHE A 200 1.68 5.88 21.43
C PHE A 200 1.37 7.33 21.81
N PHE A 201 0.21 7.59 22.40
CA PHE A 201 -0.29 8.93 22.71
C PHE A 201 0.45 9.55 23.89
N SER A 202 1.75 9.76 23.75
CA SER A 202 2.65 10.33 24.74
C SER A 202 3.81 11.08 24.08
N ASP A 203 4.32 12.13 24.72
CA ASP A 203 5.38 12.98 24.16
C ASP A 203 6.64 12.19 23.76
N SER A 204 7.02 11.19 24.56
CA SER A 204 8.20 10.38 24.28
C SER A 204 8.07 9.51 23.05
N ASN A 205 6.87 8.96 22.75
CA ASN A 205 6.62 8.17 21.58
C ASN A 205 6.33 9.06 20.36
N TYR A 206 5.70 10.21 20.56
CA TYR A 206 5.58 11.23 19.51
C TYR A 206 6.95 11.68 18.99
N ALA A 207 7.91 11.95 19.89
CA ALA A 207 9.27 12.35 19.50
C ALA A 207 9.93 11.29 18.59
N ARG A 208 9.75 9.99 18.89
CA ARG A 208 10.28 8.90 18.07
C ARG A 208 9.60 8.83 16.70
N ALA A 209 8.29 9.03 16.64
CA ALA A 209 7.56 9.09 15.37
C ALA A 209 8.03 10.27 14.51
N TYR A 210 8.27 11.45 15.11
CA TYR A 210 8.82 12.61 14.40
C TYR A 210 10.21 12.33 13.82
N GLU A 211 11.05 11.55 14.49
CA GLU A 211 12.35 11.12 13.95
C GLU A 211 12.17 10.24 12.69
N VAL A 212 11.20 9.33 12.71
CA VAL A 212 10.85 8.53 11.52
C VAL A 212 10.41 9.43 10.36
N LEU A 213 9.47 10.34 10.61
CA LEU A 213 8.95 11.25 9.59
C LEU A 213 10.04 12.14 9.00
N LYS A 214 10.96 12.66 9.84
CA LYS A 214 12.12 13.42 9.41
C LYS A 214 13.06 12.59 8.52
N ASN A 215 13.34 11.34 8.90
CA ASN A 215 14.19 10.44 8.13
C ASN A 215 13.58 10.16 6.74
N TRP A 216 12.30 9.77 6.69
CA TRP A 216 11.63 9.46 5.43
C TRP A 216 11.49 10.68 4.52
N THR A 217 11.20 11.85 5.08
CA THR A 217 11.18 13.12 4.32
C THR A 217 12.56 13.41 3.72
N THR A 218 13.62 13.19 4.49
CA THR A 218 14.98 13.37 3.99
C THR A 218 15.28 12.42 2.83
N LEU A 219 14.98 11.13 2.98
CA LEU A 219 15.16 10.13 1.92
C LEU A 219 14.36 10.45 0.66
N ALA A 220 13.10 10.85 0.80
CA ALA A 220 12.24 11.20 -0.35
C ALA A 220 12.82 12.34 -1.21
N HIS A 221 13.57 13.25 -0.61
CA HIS A 221 14.16 14.39 -1.32
C HIS A 221 15.64 14.22 -1.67
N THR A 222 16.37 13.28 -1.07
CA THR A 222 17.83 13.14 -1.26
C THR A 222 18.26 11.83 -1.90
N ASP A 223 17.52 10.72 -1.70
CA ASP A 223 17.84 9.43 -2.32
C ASP A 223 17.08 9.25 -3.65
N PRO A 224 17.79 9.08 -4.79
CA PRO A 224 17.15 8.88 -6.09
C PRO A 224 16.20 7.68 -6.16
N ALA A 225 16.36 6.65 -5.31
CA ALA A 225 15.43 5.51 -5.26
C ALA A 225 14.04 5.94 -4.77
N PHE A 226 13.98 6.90 -3.85
CA PHE A 226 12.74 7.42 -3.25
C PHE A 226 12.05 8.51 -4.10
N SER A 227 12.54 8.83 -5.29
CA SER A 227 11.99 9.94 -6.09
C SER A 227 10.55 9.76 -6.56
N SER A 228 9.96 8.57 -6.42
CA SER A 228 8.55 8.29 -6.64
C SER A 228 7.68 8.40 -5.39
N VAL A 229 8.28 8.66 -4.23
CA VAL A 229 7.53 8.94 -3.00
C VAL A 229 6.88 10.31 -3.15
N VAL A 230 5.57 10.34 -3.02
CA VAL A 230 4.74 11.55 -3.22
C VAL A 230 4.01 11.96 -1.95
N ALA A 231 3.83 11.01 -1.01
CA ALA A 231 3.11 11.26 0.23
C ALA A 231 3.69 10.47 1.40
N ILE A 232 3.47 11.02 2.59
CA ILE A 232 3.69 10.35 3.88
C ILE A 232 2.40 10.40 4.68
N GLU A 233 2.02 9.26 5.25
CA GLU A 233 0.95 9.14 6.22
C GLU A 233 1.57 9.03 7.62
N PRO A 234 1.35 10.03 8.51
CA PRO A 234 2.03 10.09 9.81
C PRO A 234 1.57 9.04 10.82
N VAL A 235 0.37 8.52 10.68
CA VAL A 235 -0.17 7.46 11.55
C VAL A 235 -1.30 6.71 10.86
N ASN A 236 -1.14 5.40 10.78
CA ASN A 236 -2.18 4.46 10.35
C ASN A 236 -3.13 4.15 11.50
N GLU A 237 -4.43 4.17 11.24
CA GLU A 237 -5.50 3.68 12.13
C GLU A 237 -5.25 3.94 13.63
N PRO A 238 -5.09 5.19 14.06
CA PRO A 238 -5.00 5.47 15.47
C PRO A 238 -6.29 5.00 16.15
N LYS A 239 -6.17 4.48 17.37
CA LYS A 239 -7.33 3.99 18.14
C LYS A 239 -8.48 4.99 18.06
N GLN A 240 -9.66 4.49 17.70
CA GLN A 240 -10.86 5.31 17.58
C GLN A 240 -11.23 6.02 18.90
N GLY A 241 -12.00 7.09 18.80
CA GLY A 241 -12.24 8.03 19.89
C GLY A 241 -11.12 9.07 20.00
N ILE A 242 -11.40 10.13 20.74
CA ILE A 242 -10.43 11.22 20.94
C ILE A 242 -9.26 10.73 21.79
N GLN A 243 -8.08 10.72 21.20
CA GLN A 243 -6.86 10.29 21.85
C GLN A 243 -6.05 11.49 22.38
N PRO A 244 -5.38 11.35 23.55
CA PRO A 244 -4.60 12.43 24.13
C PRO A 244 -3.53 12.97 23.16
N GLY A 245 -3.61 14.26 22.83
CA GLY A 245 -2.61 14.95 22.03
C GLY A 245 -2.58 14.59 20.53
N LEU A 246 -3.40 13.63 20.03
CA LEU A 246 -3.35 13.24 18.61
C LEU A 246 -3.60 14.43 17.68
N LEU A 247 -4.73 15.10 17.88
CA LEU A 247 -5.17 16.19 17.01
C LEU A 247 -4.40 17.49 17.26
N ASN A 248 -4.21 17.86 18.53
CA ASN A 248 -3.71 19.17 18.92
C ASN A 248 -2.19 19.22 19.21
N VAL A 249 -1.51 18.07 19.23
CA VAL A 249 -0.06 17.98 19.46
C VAL A 249 0.61 17.21 18.32
N PHE A 250 0.20 15.94 18.10
CA PHE A 250 0.93 15.07 17.17
C PHE A 250 0.81 15.53 15.72
N TYR A 251 -0.40 15.73 15.20
CA TYR A 251 -0.60 16.10 13.80
C TYR A 251 0.02 17.44 13.42
N PRO A 252 -0.17 18.56 14.20
CA PRO A 252 0.49 19.82 13.90
C PRO A 252 2.01 19.71 13.91
N GLN A 253 2.56 19.00 14.89
CA GLN A 253 4.02 18.86 14.98
C GLN A 253 4.57 17.92 13.91
N ALA A 254 3.85 16.88 13.49
CA ALA A 254 4.20 16.02 12.35
C ALA A 254 4.28 16.83 11.05
N GLN A 255 3.27 17.68 10.79
CA GLN A 255 3.28 18.60 9.66
C GLN A 255 4.53 19.51 9.72
N LYS A 256 4.76 20.14 10.86
CA LYS A 256 5.91 21.03 11.08
C LYS A 256 7.25 20.32 10.83
N VAL A 257 7.43 19.10 11.33
CA VAL A 257 8.66 18.32 11.15
C VAL A 257 8.91 18.03 9.66
N ILE A 258 7.89 17.61 8.94
CA ILE A 258 8.00 17.34 7.50
C ILE A 258 8.36 18.64 6.75
N ARG A 259 7.62 19.73 6.98
CA ARG A 259 7.83 21.02 6.29
C ARG A 259 9.17 21.68 6.64
N ASP A 260 9.58 21.64 7.89
CA ASP A 260 10.91 22.16 8.31
C ASP A 260 12.06 21.34 7.70
N THR A 261 11.87 20.01 7.57
CA THR A 261 12.85 19.14 6.89
C THR A 261 12.94 19.49 5.42
N GLU A 262 11.83 19.60 4.72
CA GLU A 262 11.76 20.01 3.32
C GLU A 262 12.43 21.37 3.12
N LYS A 263 12.10 22.35 3.94
CA LYS A 263 12.71 23.68 3.91
C LYS A 263 14.23 23.63 4.10
N SER A 264 14.73 22.82 5.02
CA SER A 264 16.17 22.64 5.27
C SER A 264 16.90 22.03 4.05
N LEU A 265 16.20 21.27 3.24
CA LEU A 265 16.70 20.66 2.00
C LEU A 265 16.48 21.54 0.75
N GLY A 266 16.01 22.77 0.92
CA GLY A 266 15.74 23.71 -0.17
C GLY A 266 14.50 23.37 -1.00
N VAL A 267 13.56 22.59 -0.44
CA VAL A 267 12.28 22.27 -1.06
C VAL A 267 11.27 23.34 -0.67
N THR A 268 10.58 23.91 -1.67
CA THR A 268 9.57 24.95 -1.46
C THR A 268 8.25 24.50 -2.02
N CYS A 269 7.23 24.46 -1.17
CA CYS A 269 5.86 24.11 -1.57
C CYS A 269 5.31 25.20 -2.52
N GLY A 270 4.64 24.77 -3.59
CA GLY A 270 4.09 25.70 -4.59
C GLY A 270 5.07 26.28 -5.61
N GLY A 271 6.39 26.05 -5.45
CA GLY A 271 7.42 26.51 -6.38
C GLY A 271 7.56 25.67 -7.66
N SER A 272 8.36 26.16 -8.62
CA SER A 272 8.71 25.41 -9.84
C SER A 272 9.78 24.32 -9.64
N GLY A 273 10.33 24.20 -8.43
CA GLY A 273 11.38 23.26 -8.06
C GLY A 273 10.86 21.89 -7.62
N LYS A 274 11.55 21.26 -6.64
CA LYS A 274 11.09 20.03 -6.02
C LYS A 274 9.74 20.24 -5.36
N LYS A 275 8.82 19.30 -5.58
CA LYS A 275 7.48 19.34 -4.99
C LYS A 275 7.55 18.90 -3.53
N CYS A 276 6.80 19.57 -2.66
CA CYS A 276 6.57 19.08 -1.31
C CYS A 276 5.81 17.77 -1.33
N LEU A 277 6.07 16.94 -0.32
CA LEU A 277 5.29 15.72 -0.09
C LEU A 277 3.85 16.08 0.32
N THR A 278 2.90 15.29 -0.11
CA THR A 278 1.56 15.31 0.46
C THR A 278 1.62 14.67 1.85
N ILE A 279 1.00 15.31 2.85
CA ILE A 279 0.81 14.73 4.16
C ILE A 279 -0.61 14.20 4.22
N GLN A 280 -0.75 12.89 4.42
CA GLN A 280 -2.03 12.20 4.41
C GLN A 280 -2.45 11.87 5.84
N TYR A 281 -3.55 12.44 6.31
CA TYR A 281 -4.07 12.22 7.66
C TYR A 281 -5.29 11.32 7.62
N MET A 282 -5.49 10.52 8.66
CA MET A 282 -6.76 9.80 8.81
C MET A 282 -7.92 10.78 8.84
N SER A 283 -8.95 10.52 8.05
CA SER A 283 -10.14 11.36 7.94
C SER A 283 -11.00 11.29 9.22
N SER A 284 -11.89 12.26 9.40
CA SER A 284 -12.85 12.23 10.50
C SER A 284 -13.77 11.00 10.47
N SER A 285 -13.99 10.43 9.28
CA SER A 285 -14.80 9.22 9.07
C SER A 285 -14.17 7.96 9.70
N TRP A 286 -12.86 7.94 9.92
CA TRP A 286 -12.20 6.88 10.67
C TRP A 286 -12.63 6.83 12.14
N GLY A 287 -12.94 7.98 12.75
CA GLY A 287 -13.46 8.05 14.10
C GLY A 287 -12.46 8.41 15.19
N SER A 288 -11.25 8.87 14.86
CA SER A 288 -10.27 9.41 15.82
C SER A 288 -10.29 10.95 15.93
N GLY A 289 -11.24 11.60 15.28
CA GLY A 289 -11.46 13.05 15.27
C GLY A 289 -11.11 13.68 13.93
N ASP A 290 -11.32 14.99 13.82
CA ASP A 290 -11.08 15.77 12.61
C ASP A 290 -9.75 16.51 12.71
N PRO A 291 -8.73 16.13 11.88
CA PRO A 291 -7.45 16.81 11.88
C PRO A 291 -7.49 18.20 11.25
N SER A 292 -8.46 18.51 10.38
CA SER A 292 -8.44 19.70 9.52
C SER A 292 -8.44 21.03 10.27
N SER A 293 -9.00 21.05 11.47
CA SER A 293 -9.03 22.25 12.33
C SER A 293 -7.78 22.41 13.21
N HIS A 294 -6.84 21.47 13.16
CA HIS A 294 -5.66 21.42 14.03
C HIS A 294 -4.34 21.56 13.28
N ILE A 295 -4.35 21.41 11.98
CA ILE A 295 -3.15 21.53 11.12
C ILE A 295 -3.13 22.90 10.43
N ASP A 296 -1.95 23.37 10.06
CA ASP A 296 -1.80 24.60 9.30
C ASP A 296 -2.37 24.44 7.88
N ALA A 297 -2.89 25.54 7.32
CA ALA A 297 -3.35 25.57 5.94
C ALA A 297 -2.19 25.24 4.99
N ASP A 298 -2.34 24.16 4.23
CA ASP A 298 -1.32 23.62 3.32
C ASP A 298 -2.02 22.98 2.12
N ASP A 299 -1.60 23.37 0.91
CA ASP A 299 -2.17 22.83 -0.34
C ASP A 299 -1.72 21.38 -0.63
N ASN A 300 -0.76 20.83 0.16
CA ASN A 300 -0.28 19.46 0.01
C ASN A 300 -0.72 18.60 1.21
N VAL A 301 -1.99 18.69 1.57
CA VAL A 301 -2.65 17.84 2.56
C VAL A 301 -3.71 16.99 1.88
N ALA A 302 -3.81 15.75 2.29
CA ALA A 302 -4.85 14.81 1.89
C ALA A 302 -5.38 14.05 3.12
N TYR A 303 -6.49 13.35 2.94
CA TYR A 303 -7.10 12.55 3.98
C TYR A 303 -7.24 11.10 3.53
N ASP A 304 -7.17 10.19 4.50
CA ASP A 304 -7.35 8.77 4.31
C ASP A 304 -8.58 8.27 5.04
N ASP A 305 -9.38 7.46 4.38
CA ASP A 305 -10.48 6.73 4.98
C ASP A 305 -10.34 5.23 4.67
N HIS A 306 -10.53 4.38 5.65
CA HIS A 306 -10.51 2.95 5.47
C HIS A 306 -11.93 2.44 5.29
N LEU A 307 -12.26 2.05 4.05
CA LEU A 307 -13.62 1.73 3.63
C LEU A 307 -13.89 0.22 3.68
N TYR A 308 -13.78 -0.38 4.85
CA TYR A 308 -14.14 -1.77 5.08
C TYR A 308 -15.62 -1.91 5.37
N THR A 309 -16.43 -2.04 4.33
CA THR A 309 -17.89 -2.10 4.42
C THR A 309 -18.41 -3.21 5.33
N GLN A 310 -17.68 -4.32 5.44
CA GLN A 310 -18.05 -5.43 6.31
C GLN A 310 -18.20 -5.03 7.79
N TRP A 311 -17.50 -3.99 8.24
CA TRP A 311 -17.58 -3.49 9.62
C TRP A 311 -18.40 -2.22 9.76
N ILE A 312 -18.53 -1.45 8.66
CA ILE A 312 -19.24 -0.16 8.66
C ILE A 312 -20.75 -0.35 8.47
N VAL A 313 -21.15 -1.32 7.62
CA VAL A 313 -22.56 -1.59 7.32
C VAL A 313 -23.23 -2.27 8.52
N ASP A 314 -24.38 -1.75 8.93
CA ASP A 314 -25.19 -2.31 10.03
C ASP A 314 -25.49 -3.80 9.80
N GLU A 315 -25.45 -4.59 10.86
CA GLU A 315 -25.62 -6.04 10.79
C GLU A 315 -26.90 -6.46 10.05
N SER A 316 -28.00 -5.75 10.29
CA SER A 316 -29.29 -6.01 9.64
C SER A 316 -29.29 -5.74 8.12
N GLN A 317 -28.27 -5.02 7.62
CA GLN A 317 -28.12 -4.63 6.22
C GLN A 317 -26.98 -5.40 5.52
N ARG A 318 -26.36 -6.37 6.17
CA ARG A 318 -25.26 -7.16 5.59
C ARG A 318 -25.79 -8.20 4.58
N THR A 319 -26.37 -7.69 3.50
CA THR A 319 -26.85 -8.43 2.33
C THR A 319 -26.16 -7.88 1.08
N ARG A 320 -26.24 -8.59 -0.05
CA ARG A 320 -25.70 -8.11 -1.34
C ARG A 320 -26.23 -6.72 -1.68
N GLN A 321 -27.54 -6.51 -1.54
CA GLN A 321 -28.18 -5.24 -1.82
C GLN A 321 -27.75 -4.17 -0.81
N GLY A 322 -27.70 -4.49 0.47
CA GLY A 322 -27.33 -3.53 1.52
C GLY A 322 -25.90 -3.01 1.39
N TYR A 323 -24.93 -3.85 1.00
CA TYR A 323 -23.57 -3.40 0.68
C TYR A 323 -23.54 -2.44 -0.52
N LEU A 324 -24.28 -2.74 -1.59
CA LEU A 324 -24.37 -1.85 -2.76
C LEU A 324 -25.09 -0.55 -2.41
N ASP A 325 -26.19 -0.62 -1.67
CA ASP A 325 -26.94 0.54 -1.19
C ASP A 325 -26.04 1.49 -0.39
N PHE A 326 -25.24 0.93 0.54
CA PHE A 326 -24.31 1.72 1.34
C PHE A 326 -23.30 2.46 0.46
N LEU A 327 -22.62 1.75 -0.43
CA LEU A 327 -21.57 2.33 -1.29
C LEU A 327 -22.09 3.38 -2.26
N CYS A 328 -23.28 3.17 -2.81
CA CYS A 328 -23.84 4.08 -3.80
C CYS A 328 -24.51 5.32 -3.17
N LYS A 329 -25.13 5.17 -2.00
CA LYS A 329 -25.87 6.23 -1.31
C LYS A 329 -25.04 7.03 -0.31
N THR A 330 -23.97 6.44 0.22
CA THR A 330 -23.11 7.09 1.22
C THR A 330 -21.90 7.72 0.55
N ASP A 331 -21.60 8.95 0.92
CA ASP A 331 -20.38 9.62 0.50
C ASP A 331 -19.50 9.93 1.72
N ARG A 332 -18.40 9.19 1.85
CA ARG A 332 -17.38 9.37 2.88
C ARG A 332 -16.17 10.14 2.35
N MET A 333 -16.00 10.16 1.01
CA MET A 333 -14.80 10.74 0.38
C MET A 333 -14.83 12.25 0.27
N THR A 334 -16.01 12.87 0.38
CA THR A 334 -16.15 14.34 0.34
C THR A 334 -16.44 14.94 1.73
N SER A 335 -16.36 14.13 2.79
CA SER A 335 -16.61 14.56 4.17
C SER A 335 -15.57 15.54 4.71
N MET A 336 -14.37 15.54 4.16
CA MET A 336 -13.27 16.41 4.54
C MET A 336 -13.14 17.59 3.57
N ASN A 337 -12.63 18.72 4.06
CA ASN A 337 -12.30 19.86 3.20
C ASN A 337 -10.93 19.67 2.53
N GLY A 338 -10.83 18.68 1.68
CA GLY A 338 -9.62 18.31 0.94
C GLY A 338 -9.73 16.95 0.28
N PRO A 339 -8.76 16.58 -0.58
CA PRO A 339 -8.77 15.31 -1.28
C PRO A 339 -8.72 14.16 -0.28
N THR A 340 -9.68 13.26 -0.37
CA THR A 340 -9.76 12.06 0.46
C THR A 340 -9.62 10.83 -0.43
N ILE A 341 -8.82 9.86 0.02
CA ILE A 341 -8.60 8.58 -0.63
C ILE A 341 -9.27 7.50 0.24
N ALA A 342 -9.83 6.46 -0.38
CA ALA A 342 -10.07 5.20 0.31
C ALA A 342 -8.73 4.43 0.35
N GLY A 343 -7.89 4.69 1.35
CA GLY A 343 -6.53 4.15 1.43
C GLY A 343 -6.47 2.67 1.76
N GLU A 344 -7.56 2.14 2.32
CA GLU A 344 -7.75 0.71 2.47
C GLU A 344 -9.20 0.31 2.20
N TRP A 345 -9.37 -0.74 1.40
CA TRP A 345 -10.63 -1.43 1.17
C TRP A 345 -10.40 -2.84 0.65
N SER A 346 -11.37 -3.71 0.80
CA SER A 346 -11.32 -5.09 0.29
C SER A 346 -12.70 -5.55 -0.21
N LEU A 347 -12.75 -6.74 -0.78
CA LEU A 347 -14.01 -7.40 -1.17
C LEU A 347 -14.55 -8.30 -0.05
N SER A 348 -13.99 -8.22 1.15
CA SER A 348 -14.45 -9.03 2.27
C SER A 348 -15.82 -8.57 2.76
N THR A 349 -16.67 -9.54 3.09
CA THR A 349 -18.05 -9.34 3.55
C THR A 349 -18.32 -10.19 4.78
N ILE A 350 -19.22 -9.74 5.64
CA ILE A 350 -19.81 -10.52 6.72
C ILE A 350 -21.31 -10.62 6.46
N GLY A 351 -21.87 -11.82 6.54
CA GLY A 351 -23.31 -12.03 6.30
C GLY A 351 -23.66 -13.51 6.10
N GLY A 352 -24.85 -13.77 5.58
CA GLY A 352 -25.33 -15.11 5.32
C GLY A 352 -24.68 -15.78 4.10
N GLY A 353 -25.01 -17.05 3.84
CA GLY A 353 -24.42 -17.85 2.77
C GLY A 353 -24.57 -17.28 1.35
N GLU A 354 -25.50 -16.33 1.14
CA GLU A 354 -25.60 -15.63 -0.16
C GLU A 354 -24.36 -14.78 -0.49
N LEU A 355 -23.58 -14.35 0.53
CA LEU A 355 -22.35 -13.55 0.37
C LEU A 355 -21.12 -14.42 0.14
N GLU A 356 -21.26 -15.74 0.25
CA GLU A 356 -20.16 -16.66 0.04
C GLU A 356 -19.69 -16.66 -1.42
N THR A 357 -18.37 -16.74 -1.62
CA THR A 357 -17.75 -16.63 -2.94
C THR A 357 -18.13 -17.77 -3.91
N TRP A 358 -18.71 -18.86 -3.39
CA TRP A 358 -19.19 -20.02 -4.16
C TRP A 358 -20.72 -20.08 -4.28
N SER A 359 -21.45 -19.14 -3.68
CA SER A 359 -22.93 -19.12 -3.76
C SER A 359 -23.41 -18.67 -5.13
N ASP A 360 -24.65 -19.03 -5.46
CA ASP A 360 -25.28 -18.63 -6.72
C ASP A 360 -25.32 -17.11 -6.87
N GLY A 361 -24.88 -16.59 -8.03
CA GLY A 361 -24.79 -15.16 -8.32
C GLY A 361 -23.63 -14.42 -7.63
N ALA A 362 -22.74 -15.13 -6.93
CA ALA A 362 -21.60 -14.51 -6.24
C ALA A 362 -20.70 -13.74 -7.20
N LEU A 363 -20.38 -14.29 -8.37
CA LEU A 363 -19.54 -13.61 -9.36
C LEU A 363 -20.15 -12.25 -9.75
N SER A 364 -21.40 -12.20 -10.12
CA SER A 364 -22.09 -10.95 -10.49
C SER A 364 -22.16 -9.95 -9.34
N PHE A 365 -22.38 -10.45 -8.11
CA PHE A 365 -22.35 -9.59 -6.93
C PHE A 365 -20.96 -8.98 -6.71
N PHE A 366 -19.89 -9.80 -6.68
CA PHE A 366 -18.55 -9.29 -6.42
C PHE A 366 -18.03 -8.37 -7.52
N GLN A 367 -18.45 -8.56 -8.79
CA GLN A 367 -18.19 -7.60 -9.87
C GLN A 367 -18.83 -6.24 -9.60
N LYS A 368 -20.11 -6.21 -9.23
CA LYS A 368 -20.82 -4.99 -8.87
C LYS A 368 -20.25 -4.36 -7.60
N PHE A 369 -19.91 -5.18 -6.61
CA PHE A 369 -19.36 -4.72 -5.35
C PHE A 369 -17.97 -4.07 -5.53
N ALA A 370 -17.10 -4.68 -6.36
CA ALA A 370 -15.82 -4.07 -6.73
C ALA A 370 -16.01 -2.73 -7.45
N ALA A 371 -16.94 -2.70 -8.42
CA ALA A 371 -17.25 -1.49 -9.17
C ALA A 371 -17.79 -0.37 -8.26
N ALA A 372 -18.68 -0.70 -7.31
CA ALA A 372 -19.22 0.24 -6.34
C ALA A 372 -18.16 0.77 -5.35
N GLN A 373 -17.23 -0.08 -4.89
CA GLN A 373 -16.10 0.34 -4.04
C GLN A 373 -15.19 1.32 -4.79
N ILE A 374 -14.84 0.99 -6.04
CA ILE A 374 -14.04 1.86 -6.91
C ILE A 374 -14.78 3.17 -7.18
N HIS A 375 -16.07 3.11 -7.50
CA HIS A 375 -16.90 4.30 -7.70
C HIS A 375 -16.91 5.19 -6.44
N ALA A 376 -17.08 4.61 -5.26
CA ALA A 376 -17.05 5.35 -4.00
C ALA A 376 -15.70 6.06 -3.78
N GLY A 377 -14.58 5.37 -3.98
CA GLY A 377 -13.24 5.98 -3.87
C GLY A 377 -13.00 7.07 -4.92
N GLU A 378 -13.51 6.91 -6.14
CA GLU A 378 -13.33 7.90 -7.22
C GLU A 378 -14.23 9.14 -7.08
N LYS A 379 -15.23 9.16 -6.17
CA LYS A 379 -15.87 10.40 -5.72
C LYS A 379 -14.84 11.34 -5.06
N GLY A 380 -13.88 10.81 -4.32
CA GLY A 380 -12.73 11.52 -3.77
C GLY A 380 -11.49 11.50 -4.68
N ALA A 381 -10.32 11.40 -4.09
CA ALA A 381 -9.03 11.38 -4.80
C ALA A 381 -8.63 9.99 -5.33
N GLY A 382 -9.37 8.95 -5.00
CA GLY A 382 -9.12 7.60 -5.48
C GLY A 382 -9.19 6.53 -4.40
N TRP A 383 -8.51 5.42 -4.65
CA TRP A 383 -8.61 4.22 -3.82
C TRP A 383 -7.34 3.37 -3.85
N ILE A 384 -7.11 2.59 -2.79
CA ILE A 384 -6.00 1.66 -2.64
C ILE A 384 -6.52 0.37 -2.01
N PHE A 385 -6.42 -0.76 -2.73
CA PHE A 385 -6.96 -2.06 -2.29
C PHE A 385 -6.04 -2.71 -1.24
N TRP A 386 -6.60 -3.32 -0.23
CA TRP A 386 -5.90 -4.14 0.75
C TRP A 386 -6.08 -5.63 0.44
N SER A 387 -5.10 -6.33 -0.13
CA SER A 387 -3.73 -5.93 -0.47
C SER A 387 -3.36 -6.52 -1.84
N TRP A 388 -2.17 -6.23 -2.41
CA TRP A 388 -1.74 -6.79 -3.69
C TRP A 388 -1.78 -8.30 -3.70
N LYS A 389 -1.24 -8.93 -2.62
CA LYS A 389 -1.27 -10.38 -2.41
C LYS A 389 -1.22 -10.76 -0.95
N THR A 390 -1.69 -11.97 -0.66
CA THR A 390 -1.64 -12.62 0.65
C THR A 390 -1.28 -14.11 0.45
N GLU A 391 -1.05 -14.83 1.54
CA GLU A 391 -0.98 -16.30 1.51
C GLU A 391 -2.37 -16.94 1.71
N LEU A 392 -3.39 -16.13 1.93
CA LEU A 392 -4.77 -16.59 2.07
C LEU A 392 -5.27 -17.16 0.74
N GLN A 393 -6.05 -18.23 0.80
CA GLN A 393 -6.78 -18.75 -0.36
C GLN A 393 -8.08 -17.94 -0.59
N SER A 394 -8.01 -16.61 -0.42
CA SER A 394 -9.15 -15.70 -0.48
C SER A 394 -9.10 -14.80 -1.72
N ASN A 395 -10.23 -14.73 -2.44
CA ASN A 395 -10.38 -13.81 -3.57
C ASN A 395 -10.82 -12.40 -3.12
N THR A 396 -11.03 -12.19 -1.83
CA THR A 396 -11.56 -10.93 -1.30
C THR A 396 -10.51 -10.04 -0.63
N TRP A 397 -9.37 -10.62 -0.22
CA TRP A 397 -8.25 -9.93 0.41
C TRP A 397 -6.99 -9.85 -0.46
N ASP A 398 -7.01 -10.47 -1.63
CA ASP A 398 -5.88 -10.57 -2.55
C ASP A 398 -6.28 -10.03 -3.92
N TYR A 399 -5.68 -8.91 -4.32
CA TYR A 399 -6.02 -8.24 -5.59
C TYR A 399 -5.75 -9.13 -6.81
N GLN A 400 -4.63 -9.87 -6.80
CA GLN A 400 -4.30 -10.76 -7.92
C GLN A 400 -5.35 -11.88 -8.06
N ARG A 401 -5.79 -12.44 -6.94
CA ARG A 401 -6.83 -13.47 -6.90
C ARG A 401 -8.21 -12.92 -7.27
N ALA A 402 -8.55 -11.70 -6.81
CA ALA A 402 -9.78 -11.01 -7.18
C ALA A 402 -9.87 -10.81 -8.71
N VAL A 403 -8.77 -10.41 -9.33
CA VAL A 403 -8.69 -10.27 -10.79
C VAL A 403 -8.77 -11.64 -11.48
N LYS A 404 -8.06 -12.65 -10.98
CA LYS A 404 -8.10 -14.01 -11.52
C LYS A 404 -9.50 -14.63 -11.42
N ALA A 405 -10.23 -14.33 -10.35
CA ALA A 405 -11.61 -14.76 -10.13
C ALA A 405 -12.64 -13.98 -10.97
N GLY A 406 -12.20 -12.90 -11.63
CA GLY A 406 -13.07 -12.05 -12.44
C GLY A 406 -13.94 -11.07 -11.61
N TYR A 407 -13.63 -10.86 -10.34
CA TYR A 407 -14.30 -9.87 -9.46
C TYR A 407 -13.90 -8.45 -9.83
N ILE A 408 -12.62 -8.24 -10.11
CA ILE A 408 -12.05 -7.01 -10.64
C ILE A 408 -11.59 -7.28 -12.08
N PRO A 409 -11.89 -6.44 -13.06
CA PRO A 409 -11.40 -6.64 -14.42
C PRO A 409 -9.87 -6.49 -14.48
N SER A 410 -9.22 -7.25 -15.35
CA SER A 410 -7.79 -7.16 -15.58
C SER A 410 -7.32 -5.82 -16.18
N ASP A 411 -8.25 -5.09 -16.77
CA ASP A 411 -8.10 -3.74 -17.29
C ASP A 411 -9.15 -2.85 -16.62
N LEU A 412 -8.69 -1.91 -15.79
CA LEU A 412 -9.55 -1.03 -15.01
C LEU A 412 -10.42 -0.10 -15.86
N SER A 413 -10.08 0.13 -17.14
CA SER A 413 -10.95 0.89 -18.05
C SER A 413 -12.29 0.18 -18.33
N ARG A 414 -12.42 -1.11 -17.98
CA ARG A 414 -13.61 -1.94 -18.15
C ARG A 414 -14.47 -2.03 -16.89
N ILE A 415 -14.18 -1.24 -15.86
CA ILE A 415 -15.03 -1.15 -14.67
C ILE A 415 -16.40 -0.60 -15.07
N ASP A 416 -17.45 -1.17 -14.48
CA ASP A 416 -18.82 -0.69 -14.65
C ASP A 416 -19.00 0.63 -13.86
N THR A 417 -18.89 1.75 -14.55
CA THR A 417 -19.05 3.09 -13.92
C THR A 417 -20.52 3.43 -13.67
N SER A 418 -21.48 2.65 -14.21
CA SER A 418 -22.93 2.85 -14.05
C SER A 418 -23.51 2.08 -12.87
N VAL A 419 -22.68 1.35 -12.13
CA VAL A 419 -23.12 0.45 -11.05
C VAL A 419 -24.01 1.13 -9.99
N CYS A 420 -23.83 2.43 -9.80
CA CYS A 420 -24.61 3.24 -8.86
C CYS A 420 -25.72 4.09 -9.52
N ASP A 421 -25.95 3.95 -10.81
CA ASP A 421 -27.02 4.68 -11.49
C ASP A 421 -28.39 4.22 -10.98
N GLY A 422 -29.19 5.17 -10.50
CA GLY A 422 -30.52 4.88 -9.96
C GLY A 422 -30.60 4.66 -8.44
N TYR A 423 -29.49 4.81 -7.71
CA TYR A 423 -29.45 4.75 -6.24
C TYR A 423 -29.76 6.09 -5.57
#